data_f290cb1de8a73dbe7da79296465780fc
#
_entry.id   f290cb1de8a73dbe7da79296465780fc
#
_cell.length_a   1.000
_cell.length_b   1.000
_cell.length_c   1.000
_cell.angle_alpha   90.00
_cell.angle_beta   90.00
_cell.angle_gamma   90.00
#
_symmetry.space_group_name_H-M   'P 1'
#
loop_
_entity.id
_entity.type
_entity.pdbx_description
1 polymer ?
#
loop_
_entity_poly.entity_id
_entity_poly.type
_entity_poly.pdbx_seq_one_letter_code
_entity_poly.pdbx_strand_id
1 'polypeptide(L)'
;MPPFSDGLKEPPYTQSITMKKLLLIGAILMQPVYGAKLPASVDSELQELARFCSLLGGRPHGFQQAVERADLNGDGITDYVLDDSELQCYGASGSVGMFGNRNGGGVTVFLGRADGKAEKAFYYSAFGAKIDYVGKQAKLYLGMAGTYCGQTPESEKRDGYEKCSRPLKWNDKSRRFQIDMQTKRTALHWW
;
A
#
# COMPACT_ATOMS: atom_id res chain seq x y z
N MET A 1 69.01 -1.02 -63.43
CA MET A 1 67.78 -0.20 -63.32
C MET A 1 67.49 0.00 -61.87
N PRO A 2 67.31 1.26 -61.45
CA PRO A 2 67.67 1.70 -60.12
C PRO A 2 66.61 1.47 -59.07
N PRO A 3 67.03 1.61 -57.78
CA PRO A 3 66.15 1.48 -56.63
C PRO A 3 65.51 2.84 -56.26
N PHE A 4 64.34 2.83 -55.74
CA PHE A 4 63.76 4.00 -55.10
C PHE A 4 63.61 3.75 -53.61
N SER A 5 64.38 4.50 -52.86
CA SER A 5 64.22 4.74 -51.43
C SER A 5 63.37 5.99 -51.29
N ASP A 6 62.31 5.89 -50.47
CA ASP A 6 61.73 7.10 -49.92
C ASP A 6 61.23 6.84 -48.54
N GLY A 7 61.90 7.54 -47.61
CA GLY A 7 61.57 7.58 -46.22
C GLY A 7 60.31 8.41 -45.92
N LEU A 8 59.33 7.83 -45.27
CA LEU A 8 58.17 8.56 -44.71
C LEU A 8 58.45 8.86 -43.24
N LYS A 9 58.60 10.13 -42.96
CA LYS A 9 58.63 10.69 -41.61
C LYS A 9 57.24 10.64 -41.03
N GLU A 10 57.07 9.96 -39.89
CA GLU A 10 55.86 10.06 -39.10
C GLU A 10 55.77 11.36 -38.31
N PRO A 11 54.60 12.03 -38.26
CA PRO A 11 54.41 13.20 -37.42
C PRO A 11 54.14 12.78 -35.97
N PRO A 12 54.52 13.60 -34.99
CA PRO A 12 54.30 13.30 -33.56
C PRO A 12 52.82 13.42 -33.20
N TYR A 13 52.26 12.33 -32.73
CA TYR A 13 50.88 12.25 -32.24
C TYR A 13 50.81 12.86 -30.86
N THR A 14 50.35 14.10 -30.76
CA THR A 14 50.05 14.77 -29.49
C THR A 14 48.68 14.27 -28.97
N GLN A 15 48.68 13.35 -28.05
CA GLN A 15 47.47 12.95 -27.36
C GLN A 15 47.00 14.03 -26.38
N SER A 16 45.99 14.78 -26.78
CA SER A 16 45.22 15.62 -25.87
C SER A 16 44.30 14.75 -25.02
N ILE A 17 44.68 14.55 -23.77
CA ILE A 17 43.84 13.88 -22.79
C ILE A 17 42.75 14.86 -22.34
N THR A 18 41.60 14.81 -23.01
CA THR A 18 40.40 15.49 -22.54
C THR A 18 39.81 14.68 -21.41
N MET A 19 39.94 15.16 -20.16
CA MET A 19 39.25 14.64 -18.99
C MET A 19 37.73 14.80 -19.20
N LYS A 20 37.09 13.76 -19.73
CA LYS A 20 35.63 13.63 -19.66
C LYS A 20 35.27 13.32 -18.19
N LYS A 21 34.68 14.32 -17.53
CA LYS A 21 34.01 14.15 -16.22
C LYS A 21 33.00 13.03 -16.36
N LEU A 22 33.31 11.87 -15.82
CA LEU A 22 32.36 10.74 -15.64
C LEU A 22 31.38 11.17 -14.60
N LEU A 23 30.21 11.66 -15.02
CA LEU A 23 29.03 11.78 -14.16
C LEU A 23 28.56 10.34 -13.83
N LEU A 24 28.98 9.84 -12.69
CA LEU A 24 28.38 8.67 -12.06
C LEU A 24 26.96 9.03 -11.66
N ILE A 25 26.01 8.83 -12.58
CA ILE A 25 24.58 8.78 -12.24
C ILE A 25 24.40 7.49 -11.46
N GLY A 26 24.40 7.62 -10.15
CA GLY A 26 24.03 6.53 -9.25
C GLY A 26 22.59 6.14 -9.55
N ALA A 27 22.41 5.10 -10.33
CA ALA A 27 21.12 4.42 -10.43
C ALA A 27 20.83 3.83 -9.05
N ILE A 28 20.01 4.52 -8.26
CA ILE A 28 19.42 3.96 -7.06
C ILE A 28 18.54 2.82 -7.56
N LEU A 29 19.09 1.61 -7.53
CA LEU A 29 18.33 0.38 -7.71
C LEU A 29 17.31 0.34 -6.58
N MET A 30 16.07 0.73 -6.85
CA MET A 30 14.93 0.40 -6.01
C MET A 30 14.81 -1.12 -6.00
N GLN A 31 15.48 -1.75 -5.05
CA GLN A 31 15.27 -3.17 -4.79
C GLN A 31 13.83 -3.34 -4.29
N PRO A 32 13.06 -4.28 -4.85
CA PRO A 32 11.77 -4.60 -4.26
C PRO A 32 12.02 -5.11 -2.84
N VAL A 33 11.53 -4.37 -1.86
CA VAL A 33 11.65 -4.72 -0.44
C VAL A 33 10.66 -5.86 -0.13
N TYR A 34 10.87 -7.00 -0.77
CA TYR A 34 10.23 -8.24 -0.37
C TYR A 34 10.93 -8.74 0.89
N GLY A 35 10.29 -8.55 2.04
CA GLY A 35 10.77 -9.07 3.32
C GLY A 35 11.21 -8.02 4.35
N ALA A 36 11.00 -6.71 4.13
CA ALA A 36 11.24 -5.72 5.18
C ALA A 36 10.35 -6.01 6.39
N LYS A 37 10.99 -6.10 7.56
CA LYS A 37 10.31 -6.29 8.85
C LYS A 37 9.23 -5.21 9.02
N LEU A 38 8.04 -5.61 9.43
CA LEU A 38 6.98 -4.66 9.76
C LEU A 38 7.37 -3.80 10.97
N PRO A 39 6.92 -2.54 11.04
CA PRO A 39 7.00 -1.75 12.27
C PRO A 39 6.33 -2.48 13.43
N ALA A 40 6.86 -2.32 14.64
CA ALA A 40 6.40 -3.06 15.81
C ALA A 40 4.90 -2.89 16.09
N SER A 41 4.34 -1.70 15.84
CA SER A 41 2.91 -1.43 16.02
C SER A 41 2.03 -2.22 15.04
N VAL A 42 2.44 -2.34 13.78
CA VAL A 42 1.73 -3.11 12.75
C VAL A 42 1.81 -4.60 13.06
N ASP A 43 3.02 -5.08 13.39
CA ASP A 43 3.25 -6.49 13.76
C ASP A 43 2.46 -6.88 15.02
N SER A 44 2.41 -6.00 16.03
CA SER A 44 1.63 -6.23 17.25
C SER A 44 0.14 -6.37 16.98
N GLU A 45 -0.45 -5.53 16.12
CA GLU A 45 -1.86 -5.62 15.74
C GLU A 45 -2.15 -6.96 15.01
N LEU A 46 -1.26 -7.36 14.08
CA LEU A 46 -1.36 -8.66 13.42
C LEU A 46 -1.30 -9.83 14.39
N GLN A 47 -0.37 -9.79 15.34
CA GLN A 47 -0.23 -10.84 16.35
C GLN A 47 -1.45 -10.92 17.27
N GLU A 48 -2.09 -9.78 17.59
CA GLU A 48 -3.31 -9.75 18.37
C GLU A 48 -4.46 -10.43 17.62
N LEU A 49 -4.62 -10.14 16.32
CA LEU A 49 -5.60 -10.81 15.47
C LEU A 49 -5.33 -12.33 15.37
N ALA A 50 -4.07 -12.74 15.23
CA ALA A 50 -3.66 -14.13 15.20
C ALA A 50 -4.01 -14.85 16.52
N ARG A 51 -3.71 -14.20 17.64
CA ARG A 51 -4.02 -14.72 18.96
C ARG A 51 -5.52 -14.86 19.14
N PHE A 52 -6.31 -13.89 18.70
CA PHE A 52 -7.76 -13.96 18.76
C PHE A 52 -8.32 -15.15 17.98
N CYS A 53 -7.83 -15.38 16.74
CA CYS A 53 -8.17 -16.56 15.96
C CYS A 53 -7.85 -17.85 16.73
N SER A 54 -6.68 -17.93 17.37
CA SER A 54 -6.26 -19.10 18.13
C SER A 54 -7.13 -19.34 19.37
N LEU A 55 -7.56 -18.27 20.06
CA LEU A 55 -8.47 -18.35 21.20
C LEU A 55 -9.85 -18.92 20.83
N LEU A 56 -10.26 -18.75 19.57
CA LEU A 56 -11.48 -19.32 19.01
C LEU A 56 -11.29 -20.77 18.50
N GLY A 57 -10.15 -21.37 18.76
CA GLY A 57 -9.78 -22.71 18.30
C GLY A 57 -9.36 -22.79 16.84
N GLY A 58 -9.16 -21.66 16.19
CA GLY A 58 -8.76 -21.58 14.78
C GLY A 58 -7.26 -21.54 14.57
N ARG A 59 -6.88 -21.67 13.28
CA ARG A 59 -5.51 -21.52 12.80
C ARG A 59 -5.43 -20.29 11.91
N PRO A 60 -4.64 -19.27 12.30
CA PRO A 60 -4.51 -18.06 11.51
C PRO A 60 -3.73 -18.30 10.22
N HIS A 61 -4.21 -17.71 9.10
CA HIS A 61 -3.60 -17.77 7.79
C HIS A 61 -3.75 -16.42 7.06
N GLY A 62 -2.87 -16.14 6.08
CA GLY A 62 -2.99 -14.93 5.24
C GLY A 62 -2.38 -13.65 5.84
N PHE A 63 -1.63 -13.74 6.92
CA PHE A 63 -1.15 -12.57 7.69
C PHE A 63 -0.30 -11.59 6.90
N GLN A 64 0.58 -12.09 6.03
CA GLN A 64 1.46 -11.21 5.23
C GLN A 64 0.69 -10.48 4.12
N GLN A 65 -0.35 -11.11 3.60
CA GLN A 65 -1.21 -10.54 2.57
C GLN A 65 -2.16 -9.46 3.10
N ALA A 66 -2.48 -9.51 4.38
CA ALA A 66 -3.36 -8.54 5.03
C ALA A 66 -2.72 -7.15 5.22
N VAL A 67 -1.42 -6.99 4.93
CA VAL A 67 -0.73 -5.70 5.07
C VAL A 67 -0.22 -5.23 3.72
N GLU A 68 -0.83 -4.18 3.22
CA GLU A 68 -0.35 -3.43 2.05
C GLU A 68 0.52 -2.24 2.48
N ARG A 69 1.39 -1.80 1.56
CA ARG A 69 2.34 -0.69 1.79
C ARG A 69 2.20 0.35 0.70
N ALA A 70 2.03 1.62 1.08
CA ALA A 70 1.97 2.73 0.15
C ALA A 70 2.25 4.05 0.88
N ASP A 71 2.64 5.08 0.16
CA ASP A 71 2.64 6.46 0.67
C ASP A 71 1.24 7.05 0.42
N LEU A 72 0.42 7.10 1.48
CA LEU A 72 -0.99 7.52 1.41
C LEU A 72 -1.18 9.00 1.70
N ASN A 73 -0.23 9.64 2.38
CA ASN A 73 -0.28 11.04 2.77
C ASN A 73 0.61 11.96 1.91
N GLY A 74 1.46 11.38 1.05
CA GLY A 74 2.34 12.10 0.11
C GLY A 74 3.62 12.64 0.74
N ASP A 75 4.04 12.14 1.91
CA ASP A 75 5.25 12.60 2.61
C ASP A 75 6.53 11.84 2.19
N GLY A 76 6.41 10.85 1.32
CA GLY A 76 7.51 10.02 0.82
C GLY A 76 7.90 8.88 1.77
N ILE A 77 7.20 8.70 2.88
CA ILE A 77 7.42 7.61 3.83
C ILE A 77 6.35 6.53 3.60
N THR A 78 6.74 5.27 3.75
CA THR A 78 5.81 4.16 3.57
C THR A 78 4.83 4.07 4.73
N ASP A 79 3.53 4.15 4.43
CA ASP A 79 2.43 3.84 5.32
C ASP A 79 2.01 2.38 5.18
N TYR A 80 1.19 1.89 6.10
CA TYR A 80 0.75 0.50 6.14
C TYR A 80 -0.78 0.45 6.29
N VAL A 81 -1.41 -0.37 5.46
CA VAL A 81 -2.85 -0.67 5.53
C VAL A 81 -3.00 -2.11 5.97
N LEU A 82 -3.61 -2.32 7.12
CA LEU A 82 -4.00 -3.64 7.60
C LEU A 82 -5.49 -3.82 7.31
N ASP A 83 -5.80 -4.74 6.41
CA ASP A 83 -7.15 -5.17 6.10
C ASP A 83 -7.39 -6.56 6.72
N ASP A 84 -8.13 -6.63 7.82
CA ASP A 84 -8.37 -7.89 8.52
C ASP A 84 -9.35 -8.81 7.76
N SER A 85 -10.04 -8.31 6.74
CA SER A 85 -10.88 -9.14 5.86
C SER A 85 -10.06 -10.12 5.02
N GLU A 86 -8.77 -9.85 4.80
CA GLU A 86 -7.84 -10.74 4.12
C GLU A 86 -7.30 -11.86 5.04
N LEU A 87 -7.51 -11.74 6.35
CA LEU A 87 -7.12 -12.75 7.31
C LEU A 87 -8.10 -13.91 7.32
N GLN A 88 -7.58 -15.13 7.31
CA GLN A 88 -8.37 -16.34 7.41
C GLN A 88 -8.11 -17.05 8.73
N CYS A 89 -9.17 -17.49 9.39
CA CYS A 89 -9.12 -18.23 10.64
C CYS A 89 -9.74 -19.62 10.44
N TYR A 90 -8.93 -20.61 10.05
CA TYR A 90 -9.42 -21.95 9.76
C TYR A 90 -9.74 -22.74 11.02
N GLY A 91 -10.93 -23.37 11.05
CA GLY A 91 -11.34 -24.25 12.13
C GLY A 91 -11.84 -23.54 13.39
N ALA A 92 -11.97 -22.22 13.37
CA ALA A 92 -12.60 -21.51 14.48
C ALA A 92 -14.07 -21.92 14.64
N SER A 93 -14.50 -22.11 15.89
CA SER A 93 -15.90 -22.37 16.20
C SER A 93 -16.71 -21.08 16.10
N GLY A 94 -17.67 -21.09 15.19
CA GLY A 94 -18.59 -19.98 14.95
C GLY A 94 -18.20 -19.15 13.72
N SER A 95 -19.19 -18.52 13.13
CA SER A 95 -18.98 -17.53 12.06
C SER A 95 -18.43 -16.27 12.68
N VAL A 96 -17.12 -16.23 12.85
CA VAL A 96 -16.43 -15.07 13.38
C VAL A 96 -16.37 -14.05 12.26
N GLY A 97 -17.30 -13.12 12.28
CA GLY A 97 -17.41 -12.04 11.31
C GLY A 97 -16.28 -11.01 11.35
N MET A 98 -15.12 -11.39 11.88
CA MET A 98 -13.94 -10.55 11.98
C MET A 98 -12.84 -10.96 11.01
N PHE A 99 -12.92 -12.14 10.39
CA PHE A 99 -11.87 -12.63 9.50
C PHE A 99 -12.49 -13.12 8.20
N GLY A 100 -12.17 -12.43 7.11
CA GLY A 100 -12.51 -12.88 5.76
C GLY A 100 -14.00 -13.09 5.49
N ASN A 101 -14.87 -12.44 6.25
CA ASN A 101 -16.30 -12.58 6.08
C ASN A 101 -16.85 -11.49 5.15
N ARG A 102 -17.72 -11.87 4.24
CA ARG A 102 -18.45 -10.94 3.34
C ARG A 102 -19.24 -9.84 4.06
N ASN A 103 -19.27 -9.85 5.38
CA ASN A 103 -19.95 -8.87 6.23
C ASN A 103 -19.05 -7.71 6.68
N GLY A 104 -17.79 -7.66 6.21
CA GLY A 104 -16.83 -6.63 6.54
C GLY A 104 -15.83 -7.05 7.62
N GLY A 105 -14.80 -6.28 7.74
CA GLY A 105 -13.71 -6.42 8.71
C GLY A 105 -13.21 -5.06 9.16
N GLY A 106 -12.08 -5.03 9.86
CA GLY A 106 -11.41 -3.80 10.24
C GLY A 106 -10.36 -3.40 9.20
N VAL A 107 -10.39 -2.15 8.81
CA VAL A 107 -9.29 -1.55 8.03
C VAL A 107 -8.58 -0.54 8.92
N THR A 108 -7.31 -0.82 9.20
CA THR A 108 -6.44 0.05 9.99
C THR A 108 -5.35 0.66 9.12
N VAL A 109 -5.16 1.97 9.20
CA VAL A 109 -4.04 2.65 8.55
C VAL A 109 -3.04 3.09 9.61
N PHE A 110 -1.78 2.77 9.38
CA PHE A 110 -0.65 3.23 10.18
C PHE A 110 0.21 4.16 9.34
N LEU A 111 0.46 5.36 9.84
CA LEU A 111 1.41 6.29 9.24
C LEU A 111 2.84 5.88 9.59
N GLY A 112 3.65 5.71 8.55
CA GLY A 112 5.08 5.52 8.69
C GLY A 112 5.78 6.76 9.19
N ARG A 113 6.93 6.59 9.83
CA ARG A 113 7.77 7.66 10.35
C ARG A 113 9.21 7.45 9.89
N ALA A 114 9.95 8.53 9.77
CA ALA A 114 11.36 8.50 9.33
C ALA A 114 12.28 7.65 10.23
N ASP A 115 11.89 7.41 11.49
CA ASP A 115 12.61 6.55 12.43
C ASP A 115 12.28 5.04 12.27
N GLY A 116 11.52 4.67 11.24
CA GLY A 116 11.11 3.29 10.95
C GLY A 116 9.97 2.77 11.81
N LYS A 117 9.38 3.61 12.66
CA LYS A 117 8.16 3.29 13.39
C LYS A 117 6.92 3.57 12.54
N ALA A 118 5.77 3.13 13.02
CA ALA A 118 4.48 3.51 12.48
C ALA A 118 3.48 3.75 13.61
N GLU A 119 2.52 4.64 13.41
CA GLU A 119 1.48 4.94 14.39
C GLU A 119 0.09 4.78 13.78
N LYS A 120 -0.85 4.24 14.55
CA LYS A 120 -2.24 4.05 14.13
C LYS A 120 -2.90 5.41 13.92
N ALA A 121 -3.29 5.69 12.68
CA ALA A 121 -3.84 6.99 12.28
C ALA A 121 -5.32 6.93 11.88
N PHE A 122 -5.82 5.72 11.55
CA PHE A 122 -7.20 5.51 11.15
C PHE A 122 -7.62 4.08 11.42
N TYR A 123 -8.90 3.91 11.78
CA TYR A 123 -9.57 2.61 11.86
C TYR A 123 -11.03 2.77 11.44
N TYR A 124 -11.49 1.83 10.65
CA TYR A 124 -12.90 1.77 10.26
C TYR A 124 -13.32 0.33 9.95
N SER A 125 -14.57 -0.04 10.31
CA SER A 125 -15.16 -1.29 9.87
C SER A 125 -15.69 -1.14 8.44
N ALA A 126 -15.06 -1.84 7.51
CA ALA A 126 -15.31 -1.73 6.07
C ALA A 126 -15.49 -3.13 5.46
N PHE A 127 -15.97 -3.18 4.22
CA PHE A 127 -16.01 -4.42 3.44
C PHE A 127 -14.68 -4.70 2.73
N GLY A 128 -13.57 -4.28 3.31
CA GLY A 128 -12.22 -4.38 2.80
C GLY A 128 -11.67 -3.06 2.28
N ALA A 129 -10.41 -3.12 1.84
CA ALA A 129 -9.68 -1.99 1.33
C ALA A 129 -9.02 -2.31 -0.02
N LYS A 130 -8.75 -1.28 -0.82
CA LYS A 130 -8.00 -1.41 -2.06
C LYS A 130 -7.14 -0.17 -2.29
N ILE A 131 -5.87 -0.38 -2.61
CA ILE A 131 -4.98 0.69 -3.03
C ILE A 131 -4.92 0.73 -4.56
N ASP A 132 -5.30 1.87 -5.13
CA ASP A 132 -5.11 2.17 -6.55
C ASP A 132 -4.03 3.24 -6.72
N TYR A 133 -3.24 3.13 -7.77
CA TYR A 133 -2.20 4.11 -8.10
C TYR A 133 -2.67 5.00 -9.24
N VAL A 134 -2.69 6.32 -9.01
CA VAL A 134 -2.95 7.33 -10.03
C VAL A 134 -1.64 8.08 -10.28
N GLY A 135 -0.91 7.68 -11.31
CA GLY A 135 0.47 8.12 -11.51
C GLY A 135 1.38 7.58 -10.39
N LYS A 136 1.99 8.48 -9.63
CA LYS A 136 2.86 8.12 -8.48
C LYS A 136 2.13 8.16 -7.13
N GLN A 137 0.88 8.62 -7.10
CA GLN A 137 0.12 8.78 -5.87
C GLN A 137 -0.72 7.54 -5.58
N ALA A 138 -0.57 6.98 -4.40
CA ALA A 138 -1.44 5.93 -3.89
C ALA A 138 -2.75 6.53 -3.37
N LYS A 139 -3.86 5.84 -3.65
CA LYS A 139 -5.19 6.18 -3.14
C LYS A 139 -5.82 4.96 -2.52
N LEU A 140 -6.17 5.07 -1.25
CA LEU A 140 -6.87 4.01 -0.53
C LEU A 140 -8.37 4.19 -0.70
N TYR A 141 -9.04 3.11 -1.10
CA TYR A 141 -10.49 3.01 -1.18
C TYR A 141 -10.99 2.01 -0.17
N LEU A 142 -12.10 2.37 0.50
CA LEU A 142 -12.78 1.50 1.46
C LEU A 142 -14.09 0.98 0.87
N GLY A 143 -14.37 -0.30 1.03
CA GLY A 143 -15.66 -0.89 0.78
C GLY A 143 -16.66 -0.45 1.84
N MET A 144 -17.72 0.26 1.44
CA MET A 144 -18.71 0.87 2.31
C MET A 144 -20.11 0.34 2.00
N ALA A 145 -21.07 0.62 2.87
CA ALA A 145 -22.47 0.29 2.62
C ALA A 145 -23.44 1.36 3.16
N GLY A 146 -24.68 1.24 2.80
CA GLY A 146 -25.78 2.00 3.35
C GLY A 146 -25.67 3.49 3.10
N THR A 147 -25.73 4.29 4.14
CA THR A 147 -25.69 5.76 4.07
C THR A 147 -24.41 6.30 3.41
N TYR A 148 -23.29 5.61 3.56
CA TYR A 148 -22.05 5.96 2.85
C TYR A 148 -22.18 5.76 1.34
N CYS A 149 -23.11 4.93 0.89
CA CYS A 149 -23.45 4.72 -0.51
C CYS A 149 -24.65 5.56 -0.97
N GLY A 150 -25.12 6.49 -0.12
CA GLY A 150 -26.22 7.40 -0.44
C GLY A 150 -27.59 6.79 -0.26
N GLN A 151 -27.69 5.65 0.43
CA GLN A 151 -28.99 5.11 0.82
C GLN A 151 -29.60 5.90 1.97
N THR A 152 -30.93 6.00 1.98
CA THR A 152 -31.67 6.43 3.17
C THR A 152 -31.97 5.23 4.08
N PRO A 153 -32.25 5.44 5.38
CA PRO A 153 -32.65 4.34 6.24
C PRO A 153 -33.89 3.58 5.75
N GLU A 154 -34.79 4.26 5.06
CA GLU A 154 -36.01 3.67 4.47
C GLU A 154 -35.68 2.77 3.29
N SER A 155 -34.76 3.21 2.40
CA SER A 155 -34.32 2.38 1.27
C SER A 155 -33.50 1.18 1.72
N GLU A 156 -32.69 1.31 2.76
CA GLU A 156 -31.97 0.18 3.36
C GLU A 156 -32.92 -0.91 3.88
N LYS A 157 -33.98 -0.52 4.59
CA LYS A 157 -34.97 -1.46 5.12
C LYS A 157 -35.73 -2.20 4.02
N ARG A 158 -35.98 -1.54 2.90
CA ARG A 158 -36.74 -2.12 1.79
C ARG A 158 -35.90 -2.98 0.86
N ASP A 159 -34.70 -2.49 0.50
CA ASP A 159 -33.90 -3.01 -0.61
C ASP A 159 -32.60 -3.70 -0.15
N GLY A 160 -32.31 -3.68 1.17
CA GLY A 160 -31.05 -4.14 1.74
C GLY A 160 -29.92 -3.13 1.54
N TYR A 161 -28.73 -3.52 1.97
CA TYR A 161 -27.54 -2.65 1.90
C TYR A 161 -26.96 -2.58 0.47
N GLU A 162 -26.91 -1.39 -0.08
CA GLU A 162 -26.10 -1.11 -1.27
C GLU A 162 -24.63 -0.98 -0.86
N LYS A 163 -23.74 -1.64 -1.60
CA LYS A 163 -22.30 -1.56 -1.37
C LYS A 163 -21.67 -0.65 -2.41
N CYS A 164 -20.68 0.14 -1.98
CA CYS A 164 -19.92 1.03 -2.83
C CYS A 164 -18.50 1.20 -2.32
N SER A 165 -17.68 1.84 -3.14
CA SER A 165 -16.33 2.23 -2.79
C SER A 165 -16.25 3.73 -2.49
N ARG A 166 -15.53 4.10 -1.42
CA ARG A 166 -15.25 5.48 -1.04
C ARG A 166 -13.76 5.68 -0.83
N PRO A 167 -13.18 6.74 -1.40
CA PRO A 167 -11.78 7.05 -1.16
C PRO A 167 -11.56 7.55 0.26
N LEU A 168 -10.43 7.17 0.84
CA LEU A 168 -9.89 7.74 2.06
C LEU A 168 -8.92 8.86 1.68
N LYS A 169 -9.07 10.04 2.26
CA LYS A 169 -8.23 11.21 2.01
C LYS A 169 -7.47 11.62 3.25
N TRP A 170 -6.20 11.96 3.07
CA TRP A 170 -5.42 12.66 4.06
C TRP A 170 -5.79 14.15 4.10
N ASN A 171 -5.92 14.69 5.30
CA ASN A 171 -6.17 16.12 5.53
C ASN A 171 -4.96 16.72 6.25
N ASP A 172 -4.15 17.50 5.53
CA ASP A 172 -2.91 18.11 6.03
C ASP A 172 -3.14 19.04 7.22
N LYS A 173 -4.28 19.74 7.25
CA LYS A 173 -4.58 20.70 8.34
C LYS A 173 -4.89 19.99 9.65
N SER A 174 -5.72 18.94 9.61
CA SER A 174 -6.09 18.17 10.80
C SER A 174 -5.13 17.01 11.07
N ARG A 175 -4.23 16.69 10.15
CA ARG A 175 -3.33 15.52 10.17
C ARG A 175 -4.08 14.22 10.46
N ARG A 176 -5.16 13.99 9.73
CA ARG A 176 -6.05 12.84 9.88
C ARG A 176 -6.56 12.35 8.55
N PHE A 177 -6.80 11.06 8.47
CA PHE A 177 -7.56 10.46 7.38
C PHE A 177 -9.06 10.69 7.57
N GLN A 178 -9.76 10.92 6.46
CA GLN A 178 -11.21 11.11 6.41
C GLN A 178 -11.79 10.39 5.19
N ILE A 179 -12.94 9.77 5.37
CA ILE A 179 -13.69 9.17 4.25
C ILE A 179 -14.23 10.32 3.39
N ASP A 180 -13.88 10.34 2.12
CA ASP A 180 -14.32 11.37 1.19
C ASP A 180 -15.75 11.11 0.69
N MET A 181 -16.68 11.81 1.26
CA MET A 181 -18.10 11.74 0.87
C MET A 181 -18.44 12.60 -0.36
N GLN A 182 -17.54 13.52 -0.78
CA GLN A 182 -17.78 14.43 -1.89
C GLN A 182 -17.43 13.81 -3.25
N THR A 183 -16.42 12.94 -3.30
CA THR A 183 -16.07 12.22 -4.51
C THR A 183 -17.22 11.28 -4.89
N LYS A 184 -17.53 11.22 -6.19
CA LYS A 184 -18.53 10.29 -6.72
C LYS A 184 -18.19 8.86 -6.28
N ARG A 185 -19.17 8.17 -5.66
CA ARG A 185 -19.05 6.76 -5.31
C ARG A 185 -18.85 5.91 -6.56
N THR A 186 -18.09 4.85 -6.44
CA THR A 186 -17.99 3.82 -7.47
C THR A 186 -18.61 2.52 -6.98
N ALA A 187 -19.07 1.69 -7.88
CA ALA A 187 -19.55 0.36 -7.51
C ALA A 187 -18.39 -0.46 -6.92
N LEU A 188 -18.70 -1.32 -5.97
CA LEU A 188 -17.72 -2.20 -5.36
C LEU A 188 -17.51 -3.42 -6.27
N HIS A 189 -16.36 -3.53 -6.92
CA HIS A 189 -16.08 -4.57 -7.94
C HIS A 189 -14.91 -5.50 -7.57
N TRP A 190 -14.32 -5.37 -6.37
CA TRP A 190 -13.12 -6.15 -6.00
C TRP A 190 -13.36 -7.27 -5.00
N TRP A 191 -14.57 -7.86 -5.03
CA TRP A 191 -14.93 -9.05 -4.23
C TRP A 191 -15.10 -10.28 -5.13
#